data_8e4aa345ac3650791a0330544e41c82c
#
_entry.id   8e4aa345ac3650791a0330544e41c82c
#
_cell.length_a   1.000
_cell.length_b   1.000
_cell.length_c   1.000
_cell.angle_alpha   90.00
_cell.angle_beta   90.00
_cell.angle_gamma   90.00
#
_symmetry.space_group_name_H-M   'P 1'
#
loop_
_entity.id
_entity.type
_entity.pdbx_description
1 polymer ?
#
loop_
_entity_poly.entity_id
_entity_poly.type
_entity_poly.pdbx_seq_one_letter_code
_entity_poly.pdbx_strand_id
1 'polypeptide(L)'
;MSKASQSVFSEHLMLNILPKDIADMHLNGEISISNSGIWSLLPDTVFLNITDFAEVGLDLKGKFLNVSRIPAIKNSDDLGIALPILISLLSREVSTEIVLDGIIPLLLEDQLREPNEIASRFENILIASSVAPSYSPAGLPVTTITVQLDKFDKKSIDAVLSGYRSYIASTPVPRIGICLINNDKLKDYTDAIASIVRTGGIISILQNGSRSNNGVRKNIGGKGSGTVMTLQSLSINLPRLAYQSNKDETYFRARLALMIKPALSAMSMRKKAIADLIRKQMIPVIANSAQFIQLGTTNVIINLTGIEESVYKILGHDASNDGAEILQKVLKTAVDVAAEYGKQLGEDSIGIAMIHDDSATRFATLDSDKYGKISLLTSNQQKTVTYSQGLTLNARELLLSDNNKHNSVIKECISIDNILNGGLSLTLDVSELYSDEEVKNAIESAADLPFFRLMSRVLVCNTCGKRSSTQSSERCEYCKSPYLLMI
;
A
#
# COMPACT_ATOMS: atom_id res chain seq x y z
N MET A 1 12.85 16.17 -19.00
CA MET A 1 12.61 15.07 -19.95
C MET A 1 11.11 14.97 -20.21
N SER A 2 10.68 14.80 -21.46
CA SER A 2 9.26 14.56 -21.76
C SER A 2 8.83 13.19 -21.24
N LYS A 3 7.52 12.99 -20.93
CA LYS A 3 7.02 11.66 -20.54
C LYS A 3 7.37 10.58 -21.58
N ALA A 4 7.39 10.93 -22.85
CA ALA A 4 7.79 10.01 -23.94
C ALA A 4 9.25 9.59 -23.85
N SER A 5 10.17 10.51 -23.53
CA SER A 5 11.60 10.18 -23.39
C SER A 5 11.87 9.29 -22.17
N GLN A 6 11.11 9.47 -21.08
CA GLN A 6 11.21 8.59 -19.91
C GLN A 6 10.68 7.18 -20.20
N SER A 7 9.59 7.06 -20.96
CA SER A 7 9.05 5.77 -21.39
C SER A 7 10.04 4.99 -22.24
N VAL A 8 10.60 5.62 -23.29
CA VAL A 8 11.60 4.98 -24.17
C VAL A 8 12.85 4.55 -23.41
N PHE A 9 13.32 5.37 -22.48
CA PHE A 9 14.50 5.04 -21.67
C PHE A 9 14.22 3.89 -20.70
N SER A 10 13.06 3.88 -20.05
CA SER A 10 12.60 2.78 -19.20
C SER A 10 12.48 1.48 -19.95
N GLU A 11 11.87 1.50 -21.14
CA GLU A 11 11.72 0.32 -21.98
C GLU A 11 13.06 -0.22 -22.46
N HIS A 12 13.98 0.67 -22.84
CA HIS A 12 15.33 0.27 -23.24
C HIS A 12 16.11 -0.39 -22.10
N LEU A 13 16.04 0.15 -20.89
CA LEU A 13 16.66 -0.47 -19.71
C LEU A 13 16.07 -1.84 -19.42
N MET A 14 14.75 -1.98 -19.56
CA MET A 14 14.05 -3.23 -19.30
C MET A 14 14.44 -4.32 -20.29
N LEU A 15 14.54 -4.00 -21.59
CA LEU A 15 14.97 -4.92 -22.63
C LEU A 15 16.40 -5.45 -22.44
N ASN A 16 17.26 -4.72 -21.74
CA ASN A 16 18.62 -5.16 -21.44
C ASN A 16 18.76 -5.98 -20.15
N ILE A 17 17.76 -5.94 -19.26
CA ILE A 17 17.79 -6.62 -17.95
C ILE A 17 16.95 -7.90 -17.99
N LEU A 18 15.83 -7.89 -18.70
CA LEU A 18 14.86 -8.98 -18.72
C LEU A 18 15.05 -9.86 -19.98
N PRO A 19 14.72 -11.14 -19.88
CA PRO A 19 14.54 -11.99 -21.06
C PRO A 19 13.56 -11.37 -22.05
N LYS A 20 13.83 -11.54 -23.32
CA LYS A 20 13.06 -10.91 -24.40
C LYS A 20 11.55 -11.23 -24.33
N ASP A 21 11.20 -12.47 -23.99
CA ASP A 21 9.81 -12.90 -23.82
C ASP A 21 9.08 -12.12 -22.73
N ILE A 22 9.73 -11.87 -21.59
CA ILE A 22 9.16 -11.07 -20.50
C ILE A 22 8.98 -9.60 -20.91
N ALA A 23 9.98 -9.05 -21.59
CA ALA A 23 9.89 -7.69 -22.10
C ALA A 23 8.76 -7.54 -23.13
N ASP A 24 8.63 -8.50 -24.05
CA ASP A 24 7.55 -8.54 -25.04
C ASP A 24 6.17 -8.65 -24.37
N MET A 25 6.01 -9.45 -23.31
CA MET A 25 4.78 -9.55 -22.53
C MET A 25 4.41 -8.20 -21.88
N HIS A 26 5.39 -7.46 -21.37
CA HIS A 26 5.15 -6.11 -20.85
C HIS A 26 4.73 -5.13 -21.95
N LEU A 27 5.46 -5.09 -23.05
CA LEU A 27 5.14 -4.20 -24.18
C LEU A 27 3.75 -4.49 -24.76
N ASN A 28 3.41 -5.76 -24.88
CA ASN A 28 2.10 -6.19 -25.36
C ASN A 28 0.97 -5.97 -24.33
N GLY A 29 1.27 -5.65 -23.07
CA GLY A 29 0.30 -5.40 -22.01
C GLY A 29 -0.35 -6.67 -21.44
N GLU A 30 0.31 -7.81 -21.51
CA GLU A 30 -0.07 -9.05 -20.83
C GLU A 30 0.35 -8.98 -19.36
N ILE A 31 1.51 -8.39 -19.09
CA ILE A 31 1.99 -8.00 -17.77
C ILE A 31 2.29 -6.51 -17.72
N SER A 32 2.39 -5.95 -16.54
CA SER A 32 2.93 -4.61 -16.31
C SER A 32 4.02 -4.66 -15.26
N ILE A 33 5.16 -4.06 -15.57
CA ILE A 33 6.24 -3.84 -14.63
C ILE A 33 6.21 -2.37 -14.25
N SER A 34 5.81 -2.10 -13.01
CA SER A 34 5.83 -0.75 -12.45
C SER A 34 7.26 -0.34 -12.11
N ASN A 35 7.52 0.97 -12.10
CA ASN A 35 8.85 1.51 -11.79
C ASN A 35 9.98 0.92 -12.64
N SER A 36 9.72 0.65 -13.93
CA SER A 36 10.64 -0.08 -14.81
C SER A 36 12.08 0.46 -14.83
N GLY A 37 12.27 1.79 -14.69
CA GLY A 37 13.59 2.42 -14.65
C GLY A 37 14.44 2.10 -13.41
N ILE A 38 13.83 1.65 -12.33
CA ILE A 38 14.49 1.30 -11.06
C ILE A 38 14.08 -0.09 -10.56
N TRP A 39 13.37 -0.86 -11.36
CA TRP A 39 12.75 -2.12 -10.98
C TRP A 39 13.72 -3.13 -10.35
N SER A 40 14.95 -3.22 -10.84
CA SER A 40 15.98 -4.11 -10.31
C SER A 40 16.92 -3.44 -9.30
N LEU A 41 16.66 -2.17 -8.95
CA LEU A 41 17.54 -1.40 -8.09
C LEU A 41 16.99 -1.21 -6.68
N LEU A 42 15.67 -1.10 -6.53
CA LEU A 42 15.03 -0.81 -5.24
C LEU A 42 13.90 -1.82 -4.94
N PRO A 43 13.73 -2.22 -3.67
CA PRO A 43 12.53 -2.89 -3.23
C PRO A 43 11.32 -1.95 -3.30
N ASP A 44 10.12 -2.53 -3.42
CA ASP A 44 8.89 -1.72 -3.48
C ASP A 44 8.45 -1.29 -2.08
N THR A 45 8.46 -2.20 -1.12
CA THR A 45 8.03 -1.91 0.24
C THR A 45 9.03 -2.50 1.24
N VAL A 46 9.27 -1.77 2.33
CA VAL A 46 10.06 -2.26 3.46
C VAL A 46 9.29 -2.12 4.76
N PHE A 47 9.35 -3.15 5.58
CA PHE A 47 8.95 -3.10 6.99
C PHE A 47 10.19 -3.07 7.86
N LEU A 48 10.25 -2.12 8.78
CA LEU A 48 11.37 -1.93 9.70
C LEU A 48 10.85 -1.67 11.12
N ASN A 49 11.30 -2.45 12.09
CA ASN A 49 11.08 -2.16 13.49
C ASN A 49 12.26 -1.35 14.05
N ILE A 50 12.01 -0.09 14.44
CA ILE A 50 13.08 0.79 14.90
C ILE A 50 13.61 0.39 16.27
N THR A 51 12.82 -0.28 17.11
CA THR A 51 13.30 -0.72 18.43
C THR A 51 14.46 -1.70 18.34
N ASP A 52 14.61 -2.41 17.23
CA ASP A 52 15.67 -3.40 17.05
C ASP A 52 17.09 -2.78 17.08
N PHE A 53 17.21 -1.50 16.72
CA PHE A 53 18.49 -0.78 16.74
C PHE A 53 18.44 0.53 17.56
N ALA A 54 17.33 0.83 18.25
CA ALA A 54 17.16 2.09 18.96
C ALA A 54 18.28 2.33 19.98
N GLU A 55 18.63 1.35 20.80
CA GLU A 55 19.63 1.51 21.86
C GLU A 55 21.03 1.84 21.34
N VAL A 56 21.42 1.24 20.22
CA VAL A 56 22.79 1.33 19.68
C VAL A 56 22.89 2.28 18.47
N GLY A 57 21.76 2.62 17.87
CA GLY A 57 21.72 3.32 16.59
C GLY A 57 22.10 2.39 15.43
N LEU A 58 22.20 2.94 14.23
CA LEU A 58 22.53 2.17 13.04
C LEU A 58 23.74 2.78 12.33
N ASP A 59 24.86 2.09 12.32
CA ASP A 59 26.03 2.48 11.56
C ASP A 59 25.79 2.18 10.08
N LEU A 60 25.97 3.21 9.24
CA LEU A 60 25.75 3.12 7.81
C LEU A 60 27.11 2.96 7.11
N LYS A 61 27.25 1.86 6.38
CA LYS A 61 28.43 1.62 5.54
C LYS A 61 28.05 1.92 4.09
N GLY A 62 28.64 2.90 3.50
CA GLY A 62 28.40 3.25 2.09
C GLY A 62 29.22 4.43 1.63
N LYS A 63 29.72 4.39 0.39
CA LYS A 63 30.64 5.40 -0.16
C LYS A 63 29.96 6.72 -0.54
N PHE A 64 28.63 6.78 -0.60
CA PHE A 64 27.88 7.91 -1.13
C PHE A 64 26.91 8.53 -0.12
N LEU A 65 27.11 8.26 1.17
CA LEU A 65 26.25 8.79 2.22
C LEU A 65 26.83 10.07 2.82
N ASN A 66 25.99 11.07 2.97
CA ASN A 66 26.30 12.29 3.71
C ASN A 66 26.20 12.08 5.24
N VAL A 67 25.59 10.96 5.66
CA VAL A 67 25.38 10.58 7.05
C VAL A 67 25.95 9.18 7.24
N SER A 68 26.87 9.04 8.19
CA SER A 68 27.55 7.78 8.49
C SER A 68 26.81 6.93 9.54
N ARG A 69 25.82 7.52 10.22
CA ARG A 69 25.11 6.85 11.32
C ARG A 69 23.73 7.44 11.56
N ILE A 70 22.74 6.60 11.83
CA ILE A 70 21.49 6.99 12.49
C ILE A 70 21.78 6.94 14.00
N PRO A 71 21.58 8.04 14.76
CA PRO A 71 21.92 8.07 16.18
C PRO A 71 21.05 7.09 16.98
N ALA A 72 21.53 6.68 18.16
CA ALA A 72 20.73 5.93 19.12
C ALA A 72 19.53 6.75 19.58
N ILE A 73 18.43 6.07 19.84
CA ILE A 73 17.14 6.67 20.23
C ILE A 73 16.86 6.23 21.66
N LYS A 74 17.11 7.10 22.61
CA LYS A 74 16.94 6.83 24.05
C LYS A 74 15.70 7.53 24.62
N ASN A 75 15.17 8.49 23.90
CA ASN A 75 14.03 9.30 24.31
C ASN A 75 13.36 9.91 23.08
N SER A 76 12.28 10.62 23.27
CA SER A 76 11.52 11.24 22.20
C SER A 76 12.25 12.41 21.50
N ASP A 77 13.28 13.04 22.13
CA ASP A 77 14.10 14.06 21.49
C ASP A 77 15.04 13.43 20.46
N ASP A 78 15.69 12.33 20.84
CA ASP A 78 16.51 11.53 19.91
C ASP A 78 15.67 11.01 18.74
N LEU A 79 14.44 10.57 19.00
CA LEU A 79 13.50 10.15 17.96
C LEU A 79 13.22 11.29 16.96
N GLY A 80 13.04 12.53 17.45
CA GLY A 80 12.84 13.71 16.62
C GLY A 80 14.00 14.03 15.69
N ILE A 81 15.20 13.57 16.00
CA ILE A 81 16.39 13.68 15.16
C ILE A 81 16.55 12.47 14.24
N ALA A 82 16.44 11.28 14.80
CA ALA A 82 16.72 10.03 14.08
C ALA A 82 15.68 9.71 13.00
N LEU A 83 14.38 9.92 13.28
CA LEU A 83 13.29 9.53 12.38
C LEU A 83 13.30 10.32 11.04
N PRO A 84 13.46 11.65 11.01
CA PRO A 84 13.60 12.39 9.76
C PRO A 84 14.81 11.93 8.92
N ILE A 85 15.94 11.63 9.55
CA ILE A 85 17.13 11.09 8.88
C ILE A 85 16.82 9.73 8.28
N LEU A 86 16.22 8.83 9.06
CA LEU A 86 15.85 7.48 8.63
C LEU A 86 14.91 7.52 7.43
N ILE A 87 13.82 8.29 7.51
CA ILE A 87 12.85 8.44 6.42
C ILE A 87 13.51 9.05 5.17
N SER A 88 14.34 10.06 5.35
CA SER A 88 15.07 10.67 4.23
C SER A 88 15.97 9.68 3.49
N LEU A 89 16.66 8.81 4.22
CA LEU A 89 17.52 7.80 3.63
C LEU A 89 16.70 6.67 2.98
N LEU A 90 15.71 6.14 3.70
CA LEU A 90 14.84 5.08 3.17
C LEU A 90 14.04 5.52 1.95
N SER A 91 13.69 6.81 1.83
CA SER A 91 13.01 7.33 0.65
C SER A 91 13.82 7.21 -0.64
N ARG A 92 15.12 6.99 -0.54
CA ARG A 92 16.03 6.71 -1.67
C ARG A 92 16.23 5.23 -1.94
N GLU A 93 15.88 4.39 -0.98
CA GLU A 93 16.12 2.94 -1.02
C GLU A 93 14.84 2.12 -1.26
N VAL A 94 13.66 2.76 -1.21
CA VAL A 94 12.35 2.13 -1.34
C VAL A 94 11.51 2.89 -2.38
N SER A 95 10.78 2.16 -3.21
CA SER A 95 10.03 2.79 -4.32
C SER A 95 8.58 3.16 -3.98
N THR A 96 7.92 2.43 -3.09
CA THR A 96 6.47 2.56 -2.89
C THR A 96 6.05 2.88 -1.46
N GLU A 97 6.41 2.04 -0.47
CA GLU A 97 5.95 2.22 0.90
C GLU A 97 7.05 1.86 1.92
N ILE A 98 7.18 2.70 2.95
CA ILE A 98 8.02 2.47 4.13
C ILE A 98 7.09 2.24 5.32
N VAL A 99 7.12 1.07 5.94
CA VAL A 99 6.34 0.76 7.14
C VAL A 99 7.29 0.73 8.33
N LEU A 100 7.04 1.60 9.32
CA LEU A 100 7.86 1.75 10.51
C LEU A 100 7.07 1.34 11.74
N ASP A 101 7.60 0.36 12.48
CA ASP A 101 7.09 -0.09 13.76
C ASP A 101 8.01 0.38 14.91
N GLY A 102 7.50 0.40 16.14
CA GLY A 102 8.27 0.73 17.32
C GLY A 102 8.45 2.24 17.60
N ILE A 103 7.85 3.12 16.82
CA ILE A 103 7.91 4.57 17.03
C ILE A 103 7.16 4.98 18.29
N ILE A 104 5.95 4.46 18.50
CA ILE A 104 5.09 4.88 19.60
C ILE A 104 5.65 4.52 20.96
N PRO A 105 6.20 3.31 21.20
CA PRO A 105 6.92 3.01 22.45
C PRO A 105 7.99 4.05 22.78
N LEU A 106 8.85 4.38 21.79
CA LEU A 106 9.95 5.35 21.99
C LEU A 106 9.45 6.78 22.21
N LEU A 107 8.33 7.16 21.63
CA LEU A 107 7.69 8.45 21.85
C LEU A 107 7.14 8.56 23.28
N LEU A 108 6.63 7.46 23.85
CA LEU A 108 5.96 7.40 25.15
C LEU A 108 6.89 6.97 26.29
N GLU A 109 8.18 6.72 26.02
CA GLU A 109 9.14 6.23 27.02
C GLU A 109 9.35 7.22 28.16
N ASP A 110 9.18 8.51 27.91
CA ASP A 110 9.16 9.57 28.91
C ASP A 110 7.80 9.63 29.65
N GLN A 111 7.53 8.67 30.50
CA GLN A 111 6.23 8.42 31.18
C GLN A 111 5.65 9.59 32.01
N LEU A 112 6.35 10.72 32.17
CA LEU A 112 5.96 11.88 32.97
C LEU A 112 5.38 13.04 32.13
N ARG A 113 5.09 12.84 30.85
CA ARG A 113 4.62 13.94 29.99
C ARG A 113 3.11 14.09 30.00
N GLU A 114 2.69 15.34 30.03
CA GLU A 114 1.28 15.67 29.82
C GLU A 114 0.83 15.31 28.40
N PRO A 115 -0.41 14.86 28.18
CA PRO A 115 -0.93 14.46 26.85
C PRO A 115 -0.70 15.51 25.74
N ASN A 116 -0.81 16.81 26.09
CA ASN A 116 -0.58 17.90 25.14
C ASN A 116 0.88 18.00 24.68
N GLU A 117 1.83 17.67 25.52
CA GLU A 117 3.25 17.64 25.17
C GLU A 117 3.55 16.48 24.24
N ILE A 118 2.98 15.30 24.49
CA ILE A 118 3.07 14.13 23.59
C ILE A 118 2.51 14.49 22.23
N ALA A 119 1.32 15.07 22.17
CA ALA A 119 0.65 15.46 20.95
C ALA A 119 1.50 16.46 20.12
N SER A 120 1.95 17.54 20.76
CA SER A 120 2.78 18.57 20.10
C SER A 120 4.11 18.00 19.61
N ARG A 121 4.74 17.14 20.42
CA ARG A 121 6.01 16.50 20.02
C ARG A 121 5.82 15.56 18.84
N PHE A 122 4.78 14.72 18.85
CA PHE A 122 4.48 13.84 17.75
C PHE A 122 4.20 14.62 16.46
N GLU A 123 3.39 15.68 16.52
CA GLU A 123 3.15 16.60 15.41
C GLU A 123 4.49 17.13 14.82
N ASN A 124 5.37 17.66 15.65
CA ASN A 124 6.65 18.21 15.21
C ASN A 124 7.56 17.17 14.56
N ILE A 125 7.61 15.95 15.09
CA ILE A 125 8.34 14.82 14.52
C ILE A 125 7.79 14.47 13.14
N LEU A 126 6.46 14.40 12.99
CA LEU A 126 5.83 14.10 11.71
C LEU A 126 6.05 15.20 10.66
N ILE A 127 5.96 16.48 11.05
CA ILE A 127 6.27 17.61 10.17
C ILE A 127 7.72 17.52 9.69
N ALA A 128 8.68 17.38 10.60
CA ALA A 128 10.10 17.26 10.28
C ALA A 128 10.36 16.06 9.35
N SER A 129 9.72 14.93 9.62
CA SER A 129 9.84 13.72 8.82
C SER A 129 9.22 13.85 7.42
N SER A 130 8.18 14.67 7.27
CA SER A 130 7.55 14.93 5.96
C SER A 130 8.37 15.86 5.08
N VAL A 131 9.17 16.74 5.66
CA VAL A 131 10.06 17.66 4.93
C VAL A 131 11.38 17.00 4.56
N ALA A 132 11.81 16.03 5.35
CA ALA A 132 13.09 15.35 5.20
C ALA A 132 13.30 14.56 3.90
N PRO A 133 12.28 13.94 3.25
CA PRO A 133 12.49 13.13 2.06
C PRO A 133 13.13 13.91 0.93
N SER A 134 14.24 13.39 0.46
CA SER A 134 14.93 13.91 -0.73
C SER A 134 14.35 13.28 -1.98
N TYR A 135 14.74 13.82 -3.13
CA TYR A 135 14.38 13.25 -4.43
C TYR A 135 14.63 11.74 -4.49
N SER A 136 13.62 11.01 -4.93
CA SER A 136 13.68 9.58 -5.29
C SER A 136 13.35 9.42 -6.77
N PRO A 137 14.04 8.53 -7.50
CA PRO A 137 13.75 8.25 -8.91
C PRO A 137 12.35 7.73 -9.17
N ALA A 138 11.75 7.07 -8.18
CA ALA A 138 10.38 6.53 -8.26
C ALA A 138 9.30 7.50 -7.76
N GLY A 139 9.67 8.69 -7.34
CA GLY A 139 8.82 9.55 -6.53
C GLY A 139 9.05 9.29 -5.04
N LEU A 140 8.30 9.98 -4.19
CA LEU A 140 8.44 9.80 -2.74
C LEU A 140 7.54 8.66 -2.25
N PRO A 141 8.09 7.62 -1.60
CA PRO A 141 7.29 6.56 -1.01
C PRO A 141 6.38 7.10 0.10
N VAL A 142 5.26 6.43 0.32
CA VAL A 142 4.40 6.68 1.48
C VAL A 142 5.07 6.09 2.72
N THR A 143 5.06 6.81 3.84
CA THR A 143 5.52 6.28 5.12
C THR A 143 4.31 5.95 5.99
N THR A 144 4.25 4.74 6.52
CA THR A 144 3.19 4.28 7.42
C THR A 144 3.79 3.97 8.79
N ILE A 145 3.25 4.60 9.84
CA ILE A 145 3.64 4.36 11.24
C ILE A 145 2.61 3.45 11.88
N THR A 146 3.04 2.40 12.57
CA THR A 146 2.13 1.50 13.27
C THR A 146 1.83 1.99 14.68
N VAL A 147 0.57 1.85 15.11
CA VAL A 147 0.09 2.20 16.44
C VAL A 147 -0.71 1.01 17.01
N GLN A 148 -0.22 0.41 18.08
CA GLN A 148 -0.89 -0.72 18.74
C GLN A 148 -1.84 -0.19 19.80
N LEU A 149 -3.16 -0.33 19.61
CA LEU A 149 -4.19 0.27 20.47
C LEU A 149 -4.29 -0.37 21.86
N ASP A 150 -3.83 -1.61 22.02
CA ASP A 150 -3.92 -2.38 23.26
C ASP A 150 -2.68 -2.25 24.17
N LYS A 151 -1.55 -1.80 23.63
CA LYS A 151 -0.30 -1.73 24.39
C LYS A 151 -0.18 -0.51 25.31
N PHE A 152 -0.99 0.51 25.07
CA PHE A 152 -0.90 1.78 25.79
C PHE A 152 -2.24 2.15 26.40
N ASP A 153 -2.20 3.04 27.40
CA ASP A 153 -3.40 3.59 28.01
C ASP A 153 -4.13 4.53 27.02
N LYS A 154 -5.42 4.75 27.28
CA LYS A 154 -6.27 5.55 26.40
C LYS A 154 -5.76 6.98 26.23
N LYS A 155 -5.27 7.61 27.31
CA LYS A 155 -4.79 9.00 27.28
C LYS A 155 -3.58 9.15 26.34
N SER A 156 -2.68 8.19 26.35
CA SER A 156 -1.49 8.16 25.47
C SER A 156 -1.89 8.01 24.01
N ILE A 157 -2.81 7.10 23.71
CA ILE A 157 -3.30 6.92 22.32
C ILE A 157 -4.09 8.16 21.86
N ASP A 158 -4.95 8.74 22.69
CA ASP A 158 -5.67 9.97 22.37
C ASP A 158 -4.70 11.13 22.08
N ALA A 159 -3.60 11.24 22.83
CA ALA A 159 -2.54 12.22 22.58
C ALA A 159 -1.85 11.99 21.23
N VAL A 160 -1.52 10.75 20.88
CA VAL A 160 -0.92 10.38 19.59
C VAL A 160 -1.88 10.73 18.45
N LEU A 161 -3.15 10.36 18.55
CA LEU A 161 -4.17 10.68 17.52
C LEU A 161 -4.39 12.20 17.40
N SER A 162 -4.36 12.94 18.52
CA SER A 162 -4.44 14.40 18.54
C SER A 162 -3.24 15.03 17.82
N GLY A 163 -2.02 14.57 18.10
CA GLY A 163 -0.82 15.03 17.41
C GLY A 163 -0.84 14.73 15.91
N TYR A 164 -1.33 13.55 15.54
CA TYR A 164 -1.52 13.20 14.12
C TYR A 164 -2.57 14.09 13.43
N ARG A 165 -3.67 14.38 14.12
CA ARG A 165 -4.70 15.31 13.61
C ARG A 165 -4.13 16.71 13.39
N SER A 166 -3.31 17.23 14.29
CA SER A 166 -2.63 18.52 14.15
C SER A 166 -1.67 18.52 12.96
N TYR A 167 -0.90 17.44 12.79
CA TYR A 167 -0.04 17.24 11.62
C TYR A 167 -0.83 17.29 10.30
N ILE A 168 -1.98 16.58 10.23
CA ILE A 168 -2.84 16.60 9.06
C ILE A 168 -3.35 18.02 8.78
N ALA A 169 -3.74 18.77 9.81
CA ALA A 169 -4.24 20.14 9.65
C ALA A 169 -3.14 21.11 9.17
N SER A 170 -1.89 20.91 9.57
CA SER A 170 -0.74 21.77 9.22
C SER A 170 -0.07 21.39 7.90
N THR A 171 -0.33 20.19 7.35
CA THR A 171 0.33 19.68 6.15
C THR A 171 -0.65 19.57 4.98
N PRO A 172 -0.51 20.36 3.91
CA PRO A 172 -1.45 20.34 2.77
C PRO A 172 -1.60 18.96 2.11
N VAL A 173 -0.48 18.27 1.89
CA VAL A 173 -0.43 16.93 1.30
C VAL A 173 0.36 16.01 2.23
N PRO A 174 -0.32 15.31 3.16
CA PRO A 174 0.36 14.43 4.09
C PRO A 174 0.98 13.23 3.36
N ARG A 175 2.16 12.82 3.80
CA ARG A 175 2.90 11.66 3.27
C ARG A 175 3.11 10.57 4.31
N ILE A 176 2.76 10.85 5.56
CA ILE A 176 2.85 9.89 6.65
C ILE A 176 1.44 9.47 7.02
N GLY A 177 1.18 8.18 6.94
CA GLY A 177 -0.05 7.53 7.38
C GLY A 177 0.14 6.78 8.69
N ILE A 178 -0.97 6.42 9.30
CA ILE A 178 -1.01 5.59 10.52
C ILE A 178 -1.71 4.27 10.19
N CYS A 179 -1.12 3.16 10.65
CA CYS A 179 -1.77 1.86 10.69
C CYS A 179 -2.12 1.52 12.15
N LEU A 180 -3.40 1.51 12.47
CA LEU A 180 -3.90 1.15 13.79
C LEU A 180 -4.02 -0.37 13.88
N ILE A 181 -3.33 -0.96 14.86
CA ILE A 181 -3.43 -2.39 15.14
C ILE A 181 -4.45 -2.56 16.25
N ASN A 182 -5.56 -3.22 15.90
CA ASN A 182 -6.72 -3.38 16.78
C ASN A 182 -6.73 -4.75 17.46
N ASN A 183 -6.97 -4.74 18.78
CA ASN A 183 -7.31 -5.89 19.61
C ASN A 183 -8.58 -5.53 20.38
N ASP A 184 -9.73 -5.48 19.70
CA ASP A 184 -11.05 -5.18 20.29
C ASP A 184 -11.24 -3.78 20.89
N LYS A 185 -10.26 -2.86 20.76
CA LYS A 185 -10.33 -1.48 21.29
C LYS A 185 -10.68 -0.41 20.26
N LEU A 186 -10.93 -0.78 19.00
CA LEU A 186 -11.18 0.17 17.91
C LEU A 186 -12.32 1.14 18.25
N LYS A 187 -13.40 0.64 18.86
CA LYS A 187 -14.59 1.44 19.21
C LYS A 187 -14.29 2.62 20.14
N ASP A 188 -13.25 2.53 20.96
CA ASP A 188 -12.87 3.62 21.88
C ASP A 188 -12.28 4.83 21.16
N TYR A 189 -11.88 4.68 19.89
CA TYR A 189 -11.16 5.68 19.11
C TYR A 189 -11.85 6.07 17.81
N THR A 190 -13.01 5.48 17.49
CA THR A 190 -13.69 5.71 16.19
C THR A 190 -14.06 7.17 15.96
N ASP A 191 -14.39 7.93 17.00
CA ASP A 191 -14.69 9.37 16.89
C ASP A 191 -13.45 10.17 16.45
N ALA A 192 -12.29 9.89 17.06
CA ALA A 192 -11.02 10.54 16.69
C ALA A 192 -10.60 10.16 15.26
N ILE A 193 -10.74 8.87 14.91
CA ILE A 193 -10.41 8.34 13.57
C ILE A 193 -11.30 9.00 12.52
N ALA A 194 -12.62 9.08 12.74
CA ALA A 194 -13.57 9.70 11.82
C ALA A 194 -13.20 11.16 11.54
N SER A 195 -12.93 11.93 12.58
CA SER A 195 -12.50 13.33 12.45
C SER A 195 -11.19 13.49 11.66
N ILE A 196 -10.19 12.61 11.89
CA ILE A 196 -8.91 12.63 11.19
C ILE A 196 -9.10 12.29 9.71
N VAL A 197 -9.86 11.24 9.40
CA VAL A 197 -10.08 10.78 8.02
C VAL A 197 -10.83 11.83 7.19
N ARG A 198 -11.86 12.46 7.75
CA ARG A 198 -12.60 13.54 7.09
C ARG A 198 -11.74 14.78 6.79
N THR A 199 -10.69 14.98 7.55
CA THR A 199 -9.70 16.03 7.27
C THR A 199 -8.59 15.59 6.32
N GLY A 200 -8.68 14.37 5.74
CA GLY A 200 -7.73 13.83 4.77
C GLY A 200 -6.54 13.12 5.41
N GLY A 201 -6.71 12.59 6.63
CA GLY A 201 -5.72 11.72 7.26
C GLY A 201 -5.68 10.35 6.60
N ILE A 202 -4.47 9.79 6.49
CA ILE A 202 -4.21 8.48 5.91
C ILE A 202 -4.23 7.45 7.03
N ILE A 203 -5.34 6.75 7.20
CA ILE A 203 -5.50 5.73 8.25
C ILE A 203 -5.80 4.38 7.62
N SER A 204 -5.14 3.35 8.12
CA SER A 204 -5.48 1.96 7.89
C SER A 204 -5.67 1.23 9.21
N ILE A 205 -6.51 0.21 9.22
CA ILE A 205 -6.85 -0.59 10.39
C ILE A 205 -6.47 -2.04 10.09
N LEU A 206 -5.72 -2.65 10.99
CA LEU A 206 -5.28 -4.04 10.94
C LEU A 206 -5.78 -4.75 12.18
N GLN A 207 -6.55 -5.83 12.01
CA GLN A 207 -6.96 -6.69 13.11
C GLN A 207 -5.79 -7.57 13.57
N ASN A 208 -5.44 -7.49 14.84
CA ASN A 208 -4.37 -8.33 15.40
C ASN A 208 -4.83 -9.80 15.44
N GLY A 209 -3.91 -10.71 15.13
CA GLY A 209 -4.22 -12.14 15.04
C GLY A 209 -5.03 -12.52 13.79
N SER A 210 -5.42 -11.55 12.95
CA SER A 210 -5.97 -11.89 11.64
C SER A 210 -4.88 -12.61 10.82
N ARG A 211 -5.29 -13.63 10.07
CA ARG A 211 -4.42 -14.30 9.11
C ARG A 211 -4.22 -13.45 7.84
N SER A 212 -4.45 -12.13 7.95
CA SER A 212 -4.25 -11.25 6.81
C SER A 212 -2.84 -11.46 6.25
N ASN A 213 -2.78 -12.01 5.07
CA ASN A 213 -1.54 -12.29 4.36
C ASN A 213 -1.02 -11.06 3.62
N ASN A 214 -1.35 -9.85 4.11
CA ASN A 214 -0.92 -8.60 3.51
C ASN A 214 0.59 -8.41 3.63
N GLY A 215 1.35 -9.10 2.83
CA GLY A 215 2.76 -8.89 2.56
C GLY A 215 3.58 -8.39 3.77
N VAL A 216 3.96 -7.13 3.75
CA VAL A 216 4.69 -6.47 4.84
C VAL A 216 3.92 -6.50 6.16
N ARG A 217 2.59 -6.36 6.12
CA ARG A 217 1.75 -6.27 7.33
C ARG A 217 1.59 -7.57 8.09
N LYS A 218 1.83 -8.71 7.46
CA LYS A 218 1.90 -10.02 8.12
C LYS A 218 2.90 -10.05 9.27
N ASN A 219 3.91 -9.20 9.24
CA ASN A 219 4.98 -9.15 10.22
C ASN A 219 4.75 -8.10 11.32
N ILE A 220 3.70 -7.27 11.20
CA ILE A 220 3.37 -6.27 12.21
C ILE A 220 2.90 -6.98 13.48
N GLY A 221 3.57 -6.69 14.61
CA GLY A 221 3.23 -7.27 15.92
C GLY A 221 3.69 -8.70 16.16
N GLY A 222 4.35 -9.35 15.20
CA GLY A 222 4.91 -10.69 15.34
C GLY A 222 6.18 -10.70 16.20
N LYS A 223 6.35 -11.73 17.07
CA LYS A 223 7.63 -11.96 17.75
C LYS A 223 8.70 -12.36 16.71
N GLY A 224 9.75 -11.55 16.59
CA GLY A 224 10.86 -11.81 15.66
C GLY A 224 10.65 -11.23 14.26
N SER A 225 9.86 -10.18 14.15
CA SER A 225 9.69 -9.43 12.89
C SER A 225 10.96 -8.65 12.55
N GLY A 226 11.81 -9.27 11.78
CA GLY A 226 12.95 -8.60 11.17
C GLY A 226 12.58 -7.61 10.07
N THR A 227 13.59 -6.93 9.53
CA THR A 227 13.38 -6.15 8.29
C THR A 227 12.85 -7.07 7.20
N VAL A 228 11.68 -6.74 6.67
CA VAL A 228 11.04 -7.48 5.57
C VAL A 228 10.94 -6.58 4.36
N MET A 229 11.42 -7.07 3.24
CA MET A 229 11.27 -6.42 1.94
C MET A 229 10.18 -7.10 1.14
N THR A 230 9.45 -6.31 0.37
CA THR A 230 8.45 -6.83 -0.57
C THR A 230 8.73 -6.31 -1.97
N LEU A 231 8.74 -7.22 -2.93
CA LEU A 231 8.83 -6.95 -4.36
C LEU A 231 7.46 -7.25 -4.97
N GLN A 232 6.76 -6.23 -5.45
CA GLN A 232 5.35 -6.33 -5.87
C GLN A 232 5.01 -5.55 -7.16
N SER A 233 6.01 -5.04 -7.85
CA SER A 233 5.80 -4.17 -9.02
C SER A 233 5.57 -4.93 -10.33
N LEU A 234 5.09 -6.17 -10.26
CA LEU A 234 4.69 -6.93 -11.44
C LEU A 234 3.21 -7.33 -11.34
N SER A 235 2.44 -6.93 -12.33
CA SER A 235 0.98 -7.16 -12.41
C SER A 235 0.61 -7.94 -13.66
N ILE A 236 -0.38 -8.83 -13.55
CA ILE A 236 -0.96 -9.61 -14.65
C ILE A 236 -2.28 -8.98 -15.09
N ASN A 237 -2.46 -8.81 -16.40
CA ASN A 237 -3.66 -8.29 -17.04
C ASN A 237 -4.71 -9.39 -17.20
N LEU A 238 -5.60 -9.55 -16.21
CA LEU A 238 -6.65 -10.56 -16.26
C LEU A 238 -7.70 -10.28 -17.36
N PRO A 239 -8.18 -9.03 -17.57
CA PRO A 239 -9.11 -8.72 -18.66
C PRO A 239 -8.61 -9.19 -20.03
N ARG A 240 -7.33 -9.01 -20.31
CA ARG A 240 -6.75 -9.47 -21.58
C ARG A 240 -6.81 -10.99 -21.73
N LEU A 241 -6.51 -11.73 -20.67
CA LEU A 241 -6.65 -13.19 -20.66
C LEU A 241 -8.10 -13.62 -20.86
N ALA A 242 -9.05 -12.92 -20.24
CA ALA A 242 -10.47 -13.18 -20.38
C ALA A 242 -10.96 -12.93 -21.83
N TYR A 243 -10.53 -11.85 -22.48
CA TYR A 243 -10.80 -11.62 -23.91
C TYR A 243 -10.27 -12.75 -24.80
N GLN A 244 -9.07 -13.23 -24.53
CA GLN A 244 -8.44 -14.31 -25.28
C GLN A 244 -9.12 -15.66 -25.04
N SER A 245 -9.78 -15.84 -23.90
CA SER A 245 -10.45 -17.09 -23.55
C SER A 245 -11.80 -17.29 -24.24
N ASN A 246 -12.35 -16.26 -24.87
CA ASN A 246 -13.64 -16.30 -25.53
C ASN A 246 -14.76 -16.90 -24.64
N LYS A 247 -14.83 -16.46 -23.39
CA LYS A 247 -15.77 -16.91 -22.33
C LYS A 247 -15.54 -18.34 -21.81
N ASP A 248 -14.46 -19.01 -22.20
CA ASP A 248 -14.08 -20.31 -21.65
C ASP A 248 -13.29 -20.12 -20.34
N GLU A 249 -13.92 -20.41 -19.21
CA GLU A 249 -13.32 -20.30 -17.88
C GLU A 249 -12.13 -21.25 -17.72
N THR A 250 -12.20 -22.47 -18.27
CA THR A 250 -11.11 -23.44 -18.16
C THR A 250 -9.89 -22.98 -18.91
N TYR A 251 -10.08 -22.47 -20.12
CA TYR A 251 -9.02 -21.88 -20.91
C TYR A 251 -8.43 -20.64 -20.21
N PHE A 252 -9.27 -19.76 -19.64
CA PHE A 252 -8.83 -18.60 -18.89
C PHE A 252 -7.91 -18.99 -17.73
N ARG A 253 -8.31 -19.95 -16.90
CA ARG A 253 -7.50 -20.42 -15.76
C ARG A 253 -6.20 -21.08 -16.23
N ALA A 254 -6.22 -21.85 -17.30
CA ALA A 254 -5.02 -22.43 -17.89
C ALA A 254 -4.04 -21.36 -18.39
N ARG A 255 -4.55 -20.31 -19.06
CA ARG A 255 -3.72 -19.18 -19.49
C ARG A 255 -3.15 -18.41 -18.33
N LEU A 256 -3.92 -18.16 -17.26
CA LEU A 256 -3.43 -17.53 -16.03
C LEU A 256 -2.27 -18.34 -15.42
N ALA A 257 -2.42 -19.65 -15.32
CA ALA A 257 -1.36 -20.54 -14.84
C ALA A 257 -0.07 -20.44 -15.65
N LEU A 258 -0.19 -20.33 -16.97
CA LEU A 258 0.94 -20.13 -17.88
C LEU A 258 1.59 -18.76 -17.72
N MET A 259 0.84 -17.71 -17.36
CA MET A 259 1.37 -16.35 -17.16
C MET A 259 2.11 -16.20 -15.82
N ILE A 260 1.69 -16.91 -14.80
CA ILE A 260 2.31 -16.83 -13.47
C ILE A 260 3.77 -17.31 -13.49
N LYS A 261 4.09 -18.34 -14.27
CA LYS A 261 5.45 -18.91 -14.31
C LYS A 261 6.51 -17.92 -14.79
N PRO A 262 6.40 -17.28 -15.97
CA PRO A 262 7.36 -16.28 -16.41
C PRO A 262 7.38 -15.06 -15.49
N ALA A 263 6.24 -14.65 -14.94
CA ALA A 263 6.16 -13.56 -13.97
C ALA A 263 6.99 -13.85 -12.71
N LEU A 264 6.89 -15.05 -12.15
CA LEU A 264 7.72 -15.48 -11.02
C LEU A 264 9.19 -15.56 -11.38
N SER A 265 9.54 -16.06 -12.57
CA SER A 265 10.93 -16.11 -13.03
C SER A 265 11.53 -14.70 -13.10
N ALA A 266 10.79 -13.72 -13.63
CA ALA A 266 11.22 -12.34 -13.68
C ALA A 266 11.43 -11.76 -12.26
N MET A 267 10.50 -12.01 -11.34
CA MET A 267 10.60 -11.53 -9.96
C MET A 267 11.75 -12.20 -9.18
N SER A 268 12.03 -13.47 -9.42
CA SER A 268 13.21 -14.15 -8.84
C SER A 268 14.52 -13.53 -9.36
N MET A 269 14.61 -13.19 -10.63
CA MET A 269 15.76 -12.44 -11.18
C MET A 269 15.92 -11.08 -10.51
N ARG A 270 14.81 -10.34 -10.32
CA ARG A 270 14.79 -9.07 -9.60
C ARG A 270 15.30 -9.23 -8.17
N LYS A 271 14.81 -10.23 -7.44
CA LYS A 271 15.23 -10.53 -6.06
C LYS A 271 16.75 -10.72 -5.98
N LYS A 272 17.32 -11.49 -6.91
CA LYS A 272 18.77 -11.71 -6.98
C LYS A 272 19.55 -10.41 -7.22
N ALA A 273 19.07 -9.56 -8.14
CA ALA A 273 19.70 -8.27 -8.43
C ALA A 273 19.71 -7.36 -7.19
N ILE A 274 18.58 -7.23 -6.47
CA ILE A 274 18.49 -6.44 -5.25
C ILE A 274 19.37 -7.03 -4.13
N ALA A 275 19.40 -8.34 -3.97
CA ALA A 275 20.29 -8.99 -3.00
C ALA A 275 21.77 -8.69 -3.27
N ASP A 276 22.18 -8.57 -4.53
CA ASP A 276 23.53 -8.16 -4.90
C ASP A 276 23.83 -6.70 -4.52
N LEU A 277 22.84 -5.80 -4.66
CA LEU A 277 22.99 -4.40 -4.24
C LEU A 277 23.10 -4.27 -2.71
N ILE A 278 22.32 -5.06 -1.95
CA ILE A 278 22.45 -5.15 -0.49
C ILE A 278 23.85 -5.61 -0.10
N ARG A 279 24.37 -6.68 -0.71
CA ARG A 279 25.73 -7.18 -0.44
C ARG A 279 26.81 -6.15 -0.76
N LYS A 280 26.59 -5.34 -1.79
CA LYS A 280 27.52 -4.24 -2.20
C LYS A 280 27.33 -2.95 -1.41
N GLN A 281 26.44 -2.92 -0.41
CA GLN A 281 26.12 -1.75 0.40
C GLN A 281 25.63 -0.55 -0.45
N MET A 282 24.91 -0.82 -1.55
CA MET A 282 24.35 0.22 -2.41
C MET A 282 23.01 0.76 -1.88
N ILE A 283 22.33 0.01 -1.04
CA ILE A 283 21.13 0.40 -0.25
C ILE A 283 21.46 0.21 1.24
N PRO A 284 22.19 1.18 1.81
CA PRO A 284 22.90 0.98 3.08
C PRO A 284 21.99 0.89 4.31
N VAL A 285 20.83 1.57 4.35
CA VAL A 285 19.91 1.46 5.51
C VAL A 285 19.35 0.05 5.58
N ILE A 286 18.83 -0.47 4.48
CA ILE A 286 18.29 -1.84 4.41
C ILE A 286 19.40 -2.87 4.68
N ALA A 287 20.57 -2.68 4.08
CA ALA A 287 21.69 -3.59 4.23
C ALA A 287 22.22 -3.67 5.69
N ASN A 288 22.25 -2.53 6.39
CA ASN A 288 22.77 -2.50 7.75
C ASN A 288 21.69 -2.77 8.79
N SER A 289 20.41 -2.47 8.54
CA SER A 289 19.32 -2.88 9.41
C SER A 289 19.14 -4.41 9.44
N ALA A 290 19.45 -5.09 8.35
CA ALA A 290 19.38 -6.56 8.28
C ALA A 290 20.35 -7.29 9.23
N GLN A 291 21.40 -6.62 9.73
CA GLN A 291 22.35 -7.24 10.70
C GLN A 291 21.76 -7.44 12.10
N PHE A 292 20.75 -6.65 12.48
CA PHE A 292 20.07 -6.79 13.78
C PHE A 292 18.98 -7.86 13.77
N ILE A 293 18.68 -8.40 12.61
CA ILE A 293 17.54 -9.24 12.39
C ILE A 293 17.99 -10.40 11.53
N GLN A 294 17.61 -11.63 11.90
CA GLN A 294 17.81 -12.79 11.05
C GLN A 294 17.31 -12.47 9.66
N LEU A 295 18.21 -12.54 8.68
CA LEU A 295 18.06 -12.19 7.27
C LEU A 295 16.60 -12.05 6.84
N GLY A 296 16.16 -10.82 6.69
CA GLY A 296 14.78 -10.52 6.35
C GLY A 296 14.31 -11.30 5.14
N THR A 297 13.19 -11.92 5.26
CA THR A 297 12.56 -12.61 4.14
C THR A 297 12.17 -11.57 3.11
N THR A 298 12.64 -11.74 1.88
CA THR A 298 12.15 -10.95 0.75
C THR A 298 10.92 -11.63 0.18
N ASN A 299 9.77 -11.00 0.34
CA ASN A 299 8.52 -11.47 -0.26
C ASN A 299 8.49 -11.11 -1.75
N VAL A 300 8.13 -12.08 -2.58
CA VAL A 300 7.85 -11.89 -4.01
C VAL A 300 6.35 -11.96 -4.21
N ILE A 301 5.75 -10.88 -4.70
CA ILE A 301 4.30 -10.77 -4.87
C ILE A 301 3.96 -10.44 -6.32
N ILE A 302 3.05 -11.22 -6.89
CA ILE A 302 2.45 -10.94 -8.20
C ILE A 302 1.06 -10.38 -7.98
N ASN A 303 0.79 -9.22 -8.57
CA ASN A 303 -0.50 -8.55 -8.51
C ASN A 303 -1.42 -9.04 -9.64
N LEU A 304 -2.69 -9.22 -9.32
CA LEU A 304 -3.76 -9.51 -10.28
C LEU A 304 -4.62 -8.26 -10.49
N THR A 305 -4.67 -7.76 -11.71
CA THR A 305 -5.41 -6.53 -12.06
C THR A 305 -6.61 -6.86 -12.93
N GLY A 306 -7.76 -6.24 -12.65
CA GLY A 306 -8.97 -6.34 -13.48
C GLY A 306 -9.75 -7.63 -13.26
N ILE A 307 -9.78 -8.16 -12.04
CA ILE A 307 -10.46 -9.42 -11.74
C ILE A 307 -11.98 -9.30 -11.94
N GLU A 308 -12.58 -8.19 -11.51
CA GLU A 308 -14.01 -7.95 -11.64
C GLU A 308 -14.44 -7.91 -13.11
N GLU A 309 -13.72 -7.15 -13.94
CA GLU A 309 -13.98 -7.07 -15.36
C GLU A 309 -13.82 -8.43 -16.03
N SER A 310 -12.84 -9.20 -15.60
CA SER A 310 -12.57 -10.53 -16.19
C SER A 310 -13.69 -11.50 -15.90
N VAL A 311 -14.12 -11.61 -14.64
CA VAL A 311 -15.12 -12.60 -14.19
C VAL A 311 -16.52 -12.15 -14.60
N TYR A 312 -16.94 -10.97 -14.20
CA TYR A 312 -18.33 -10.55 -14.29
C TYR A 312 -18.73 -10.01 -15.67
N LYS A 313 -17.81 -9.38 -16.39
CA LYS A 313 -18.14 -8.74 -17.67
C LYS A 313 -17.69 -9.52 -18.88
N ILE A 314 -16.45 -10.01 -18.88
CA ILE A 314 -15.87 -10.63 -20.06
C ILE A 314 -16.22 -12.11 -20.13
N LEU A 315 -16.12 -12.83 -19.03
CA LEU A 315 -16.55 -14.23 -18.97
C LEU A 315 -18.07 -14.37 -18.92
N GLY A 316 -18.80 -13.30 -18.58
CA GLY A 316 -20.25 -13.26 -18.62
C GLY A 316 -20.92 -13.82 -17.37
N HIS A 317 -20.18 -13.94 -16.26
CA HIS A 317 -20.72 -14.25 -14.95
C HIS A 317 -21.21 -12.96 -14.31
N ASP A 318 -22.34 -13.02 -13.62
CA ASP A 318 -22.81 -11.90 -12.82
C ASP A 318 -22.21 -11.95 -11.39
N ALA A 319 -22.45 -10.90 -10.60
CA ALA A 319 -21.99 -10.83 -9.20
C ALA A 319 -22.86 -11.72 -8.26
N SER A 320 -23.54 -12.74 -8.80
CA SER A 320 -24.26 -13.78 -8.07
C SER A 320 -23.30 -14.80 -7.44
N ASN A 321 -23.88 -15.79 -6.72
CA ASN A 321 -23.10 -16.87 -6.10
C ASN A 321 -22.18 -17.59 -7.08
N ASP A 322 -22.60 -17.79 -8.34
CA ASP A 322 -21.80 -18.46 -9.35
C ASP A 322 -20.55 -17.63 -9.72
N GLY A 323 -20.70 -16.30 -9.86
CA GLY A 323 -19.58 -15.40 -10.11
C GLY A 323 -18.56 -15.38 -8.97
N ALA A 324 -19.04 -15.35 -7.72
CA ALA A 324 -18.17 -15.42 -6.54
C ALA A 324 -17.41 -16.76 -6.46
N GLU A 325 -18.06 -17.89 -6.80
CA GLU A 325 -17.40 -19.20 -6.82
C GLU A 325 -16.31 -19.27 -7.89
N ILE A 326 -16.55 -18.71 -9.07
CA ILE A 326 -15.56 -18.67 -10.15
C ILE A 326 -14.39 -17.75 -9.78
N LEU A 327 -14.67 -16.60 -9.18
CA LEU A 327 -13.63 -15.71 -8.65
C LEU A 327 -12.71 -16.46 -7.69
N GLN A 328 -13.29 -17.18 -6.72
CA GLN A 328 -12.50 -17.96 -5.76
C GLN A 328 -11.67 -19.07 -6.44
N LYS A 329 -12.23 -19.76 -7.45
CA LYS A 329 -11.51 -20.77 -8.23
C LYS A 329 -10.32 -20.17 -8.99
N VAL A 330 -10.50 -18.99 -9.59
CA VAL A 330 -9.43 -18.27 -10.30
C VAL A 330 -8.31 -17.89 -9.36
N LEU A 331 -8.63 -17.28 -8.21
CA LEU A 331 -7.64 -16.87 -7.21
C LEU A 331 -6.89 -18.08 -6.64
N LYS A 332 -7.61 -19.15 -6.33
CA LYS A 332 -7.01 -20.39 -5.82
C LYS A 332 -6.06 -21.02 -6.84
N THR A 333 -6.47 -21.07 -8.12
CA THR A 333 -5.58 -21.54 -9.19
C THR A 333 -4.30 -20.72 -9.25
N ALA A 334 -4.39 -19.39 -9.15
CA ALA A 334 -3.22 -18.51 -9.15
C ALA A 334 -2.28 -18.78 -7.98
N VAL A 335 -2.83 -18.92 -6.77
CA VAL A 335 -2.05 -19.18 -5.54
C VAL A 335 -1.39 -20.55 -5.60
N ASP A 336 -2.12 -21.60 -5.99
CA ASP A 336 -1.60 -22.96 -6.05
C ASP A 336 -0.44 -23.08 -7.07
N VAL A 337 -0.61 -22.50 -8.27
CA VAL A 337 0.44 -22.48 -9.30
C VAL A 337 1.65 -21.68 -8.86
N ALA A 338 1.45 -20.54 -8.22
CA ALA A 338 2.55 -19.74 -7.70
C ALA A 338 3.33 -20.46 -6.61
N ALA A 339 2.63 -21.14 -5.70
CA ALA A 339 3.27 -21.92 -4.62
C ALA A 339 4.05 -23.13 -5.16
N GLU A 340 3.50 -23.85 -6.14
CA GLU A 340 4.17 -25.00 -6.75
C GLU A 340 5.42 -24.58 -7.54
N TYR A 341 5.27 -23.58 -8.41
CA TYR A 341 6.39 -23.11 -9.22
C TYR A 341 7.46 -22.40 -8.40
N GLY A 342 7.05 -21.70 -7.32
CA GLY A 342 7.98 -21.10 -6.39
C GLY A 342 8.93 -22.10 -5.73
N LYS A 343 8.40 -23.25 -5.32
CA LYS A 343 9.23 -24.34 -4.80
C LYS A 343 10.28 -24.82 -5.82
N GLN A 344 9.92 -24.86 -7.11
CA GLN A 344 10.85 -25.24 -8.18
C GLN A 344 11.96 -24.20 -8.36
N LEU A 345 11.67 -22.91 -8.11
CA LEU A 345 12.64 -21.81 -8.17
C LEU A 345 13.47 -21.66 -6.89
N GLY A 346 13.15 -22.38 -5.82
CA GLY A 346 13.75 -22.22 -4.50
C GLY A 346 13.32 -20.92 -3.80
N GLU A 347 12.13 -20.44 -4.10
CA GLU A 347 11.56 -19.23 -3.48
C GLU A 347 10.57 -19.61 -2.37
N ASP A 348 10.91 -19.26 -1.14
CA ASP A 348 10.13 -19.65 0.04
C ASP A 348 8.97 -18.70 0.37
N SER A 349 9.01 -17.47 -0.15
CA SER A 349 8.03 -16.43 0.17
C SER A 349 7.45 -15.79 -1.09
N ILE A 350 6.47 -16.48 -1.67
CA ILE A 350 5.72 -16.02 -2.84
C ILE A 350 4.28 -15.78 -2.45
N GLY A 351 3.71 -14.69 -2.99
CA GLY A 351 2.32 -14.34 -2.83
C GLY A 351 1.65 -13.92 -4.14
N ILE A 352 0.36 -14.20 -4.21
CA ILE A 352 -0.56 -13.62 -5.17
C ILE A 352 -1.39 -12.57 -4.43
N ALA A 353 -1.48 -11.39 -4.99
CA ALA A 353 -2.15 -10.25 -4.38
C ALA A 353 -3.15 -9.58 -5.33
N MET A 354 -4.04 -8.82 -4.74
CA MET A 354 -4.86 -7.81 -5.41
C MET A 354 -4.56 -6.46 -4.73
N ILE A 355 -3.63 -5.70 -5.28
CA ILE A 355 -3.17 -4.43 -4.71
C ILE A 355 -3.31 -3.28 -5.71
N HIS A 356 -3.33 -2.05 -5.20
CA HIS A 356 -3.32 -0.85 -6.04
C HIS A 356 -1.90 -0.56 -6.55
N ASP A 357 -1.77 -0.38 -7.87
CA ASP A 357 -0.57 0.08 -8.55
C ASP A 357 -0.92 0.91 -9.80
N ASP A 358 0.04 1.23 -10.65
CA ASP A 358 -0.15 2.00 -11.88
C ASP A 358 -0.56 1.15 -13.10
N SER A 359 -0.69 -0.17 -12.93
CA SER A 359 -0.95 -1.10 -14.03
C SER A 359 -2.35 -0.98 -14.62
N ALA A 360 -3.36 -0.68 -13.80
CA ALA A 360 -4.77 -0.71 -14.20
C ALA A 360 -5.10 0.24 -15.36
N THR A 361 -4.65 1.48 -15.28
CA THR A 361 -4.86 2.48 -16.34
C THR A 361 -4.07 2.13 -17.60
N ARG A 362 -2.83 1.64 -17.44
CA ARG A 362 -2.00 1.19 -18.56
C ARG A 362 -2.64 0.03 -19.31
N PHE A 363 -3.11 -0.99 -18.59
CA PHE A 363 -3.77 -2.15 -19.18
C PHE A 363 -5.06 -1.76 -19.89
N ALA A 364 -5.90 -0.97 -19.25
CA ALA A 364 -7.16 -0.53 -19.84
C ALA A 364 -6.95 0.30 -21.12
N THR A 365 -5.92 1.14 -21.16
CA THR A 365 -5.54 1.90 -22.37
C THR A 365 -5.11 0.99 -23.51
N LEU A 366 -4.17 0.07 -23.25
CA LEU A 366 -3.66 -0.86 -24.26
C LEU A 366 -4.74 -1.83 -24.78
N ASP A 367 -5.68 -2.23 -23.91
CA ASP A 367 -6.78 -3.11 -24.29
C ASP A 367 -7.86 -2.35 -25.06
N SER A 368 -8.11 -1.08 -24.76
CA SER A 368 -9.00 -0.22 -25.53
C SER A 368 -8.51 -0.02 -26.96
N ASP A 369 -7.20 0.12 -27.14
CA ASP A 369 -6.58 0.23 -28.47
C ASP A 369 -6.69 -1.08 -29.24
N LYS A 370 -6.58 -2.23 -28.57
CA LYS A 370 -6.58 -3.55 -29.21
C LYS A 370 -7.98 -4.11 -29.49
N TYR A 371 -8.92 -3.92 -28.57
CA TYR A 371 -10.26 -4.52 -28.60
C TYR A 371 -11.39 -3.50 -28.81
N GLY A 372 -11.05 -2.21 -29.01
CA GLY A 372 -12.00 -1.13 -29.15
C GLY A 372 -12.44 -0.55 -27.80
N LYS A 373 -13.35 0.45 -27.85
CA LYS A 373 -13.89 1.07 -26.63
C LYS A 373 -14.61 0.01 -25.81
N ILE A 374 -13.93 -0.47 -24.83
CA ILE A 374 -14.49 -1.38 -23.83
C ILE A 374 -15.46 -0.54 -23.01
N SER A 375 -16.73 -0.96 -22.91
CA SER A 375 -17.71 -0.37 -21.99
C SER A 375 -17.35 -0.82 -20.56
N LEU A 376 -16.19 -0.36 -20.09
CA LEU A 376 -15.70 -0.63 -18.77
C LEU A 376 -16.41 0.25 -17.75
N LEU A 377 -16.45 -0.23 -16.53
CA LEU A 377 -16.86 0.50 -15.35
C LEU A 377 -16.12 1.84 -15.32
N THR A 378 -16.68 2.82 -15.96
CA THR A 378 -16.41 4.18 -15.57
C THR A 378 -17.02 4.33 -14.19
N SER A 379 -16.20 4.44 -13.16
CA SER A 379 -16.65 5.17 -11.99
C SER A 379 -17.13 6.51 -12.55
N ASN A 380 -18.41 6.85 -12.34
CA ASN A 380 -19.11 7.98 -12.96
C ASN A 380 -18.45 9.37 -12.78
N GLN A 381 -17.22 9.45 -12.28
CA GLN A 381 -16.52 10.67 -11.93
C GLN A 381 -15.10 10.83 -12.55
N GLN A 382 -14.53 9.80 -13.19
CA GLN A 382 -13.21 9.92 -13.80
C GLN A 382 -13.27 9.75 -15.32
N LYS A 383 -12.72 10.71 -16.05
CA LYS A 383 -12.58 10.68 -17.53
C LYS A 383 -11.59 9.65 -18.04
N THR A 384 -10.90 8.94 -17.18
CA THR A 384 -9.88 7.95 -17.51
C THR A 384 -10.44 6.53 -17.37
N VAL A 385 -10.29 5.73 -18.43
CA VAL A 385 -10.62 4.32 -18.39
C VAL A 385 -9.56 3.57 -17.57
N THR A 386 -10.00 2.83 -16.54
CA THR A 386 -9.11 2.05 -15.68
C THR A 386 -9.77 0.73 -15.28
N TYR A 387 -8.96 -0.31 -15.01
CA TYR A 387 -9.44 -1.58 -14.48
C TYR A 387 -9.55 -1.56 -12.95
N SER A 388 -10.30 -2.52 -12.40
CA SER A 388 -10.39 -2.71 -10.95
C SER A 388 -9.04 -3.16 -10.36
N GLN A 389 -8.73 -2.68 -9.16
CA GLN A 389 -7.56 -3.06 -8.37
C GLN A 389 -7.94 -3.18 -6.90
N GLY A 390 -7.52 -4.26 -6.25
CA GLY A 390 -7.98 -4.51 -4.89
C GLY A 390 -9.49 -4.63 -4.80
N LEU A 391 -10.06 -4.30 -3.66
CA LEU A 391 -11.50 -4.14 -3.45
C LEU A 391 -11.78 -2.78 -2.82
N THR A 392 -12.78 -2.08 -3.35
CA THR A 392 -13.25 -0.81 -2.77
C THR A 392 -14.70 -0.98 -2.34
N LEU A 393 -14.94 -0.79 -1.04
CA LEU A 393 -16.28 -0.75 -0.45
C LEU A 393 -16.74 0.70 -0.36
N ASN A 394 -17.90 1.00 -0.95
CA ASN A 394 -18.57 2.28 -0.73
C ASN A 394 -19.23 2.26 0.65
N ALA A 395 -18.75 3.10 1.57
CA ALA A 395 -19.23 3.14 2.94
C ALA A 395 -20.71 3.52 3.04
N ARG A 396 -21.21 4.39 2.14
CA ARG A 396 -22.63 4.76 2.10
C ARG A 396 -23.51 3.60 1.70
N GLU A 397 -23.13 2.85 0.67
CA GLU A 397 -23.85 1.65 0.26
C GLU A 397 -23.83 0.58 1.36
N LEU A 398 -22.68 0.44 2.05
CA LEU A 398 -22.53 -0.49 3.15
C LEU A 398 -23.48 -0.17 4.30
N LEU A 399 -23.62 1.10 4.68
CA LEU A 399 -24.54 1.55 5.75
C LEU A 399 -26.03 1.45 5.36
N LEU A 400 -26.35 1.59 4.07
CA LEU A 400 -27.73 1.50 3.58
C LEU A 400 -28.16 0.06 3.30
N SER A 401 -27.23 -0.88 3.26
CA SER A 401 -27.52 -2.29 3.02
C SER A 401 -28.23 -2.92 4.24
N ASP A 402 -29.12 -3.86 3.97
CA ASP A 402 -29.71 -4.68 5.04
C ASP A 402 -28.61 -5.59 5.68
N ASN A 403 -28.89 -6.08 6.88
CA ASN A 403 -27.92 -6.90 7.64
C ASN A 403 -27.46 -8.15 6.87
N ASN A 404 -28.31 -8.72 6.01
CA ASN A 404 -27.96 -9.92 5.26
C ASN A 404 -26.98 -9.59 4.14
N LYS A 405 -27.26 -8.54 3.38
CA LYS A 405 -26.38 -8.05 2.31
C LYS A 405 -25.05 -7.55 2.87
N HIS A 406 -25.08 -6.77 3.96
CA HIS A 406 -23.91 -6.32 4.68
C HIS A 406 -22.99 -7.48 5.07
N ASN A 407 -23.52 -8.47 5.80
CA ASN A 407 -22.77 -9.65 6.24
C ASN A 407 -22.24 -10.47 5.06
N SER A 408 -22.97 -10.53 3.94
CA SER A 408 -22.50 -11.21 2.73
C SER A 408 -21.27 -10.55 2.14
N VAL A 409 -21.27 -9.22 1.99
CA VAL A 409 -20.13 -8.45 1.44
C VAL A 409 -18.88 -8.59 2.33
N ILE A 410 -19.04 -8.44 3.65
CA ILE A 410 -17.92 -8.61 4.60
C ILE A 410 -17.33 -10.02 4.52
N LYS A 411 -18.18 -11.06 4.49
CA LYS A 411 -17.74 -12.46 4.36
C LYS A 411 -17.02 -12.72 3.04
N GLU A 412 -17.48 -12.13 1.95
CA GLU A 412 -16.82 -12.25 0.65
C GLU A 412 -15.43 -11.63 0.68
N CYS A 413 -15.28 -10.41 1.21
CA CYS A 413 -13.97 -9.77 1.39
C CYS A 413 -13.01 -10.61 2.24
N ILE A 414 -13.49 -11.16 3.37
CA ILE A 414 -12.71 -12.05 4.23
C ILE A 414 -12.32 -13.34 3.48
N SER A 415 -13.24 -13.91 2.70
CA SER A 415 -12.96 -15.12 1.91
C SER A 415 -11.87 -14.88 0.87
N ILE A 416 -11.92 -13.75 0.16
CA ILE A 416 -10.90 -13.37 -0.82
C ILE A 416 -9.55 -13.14 -0.14
N ASP A 417 -9.51 -12.40 0.98
CA ASP A 417 -8.27 -12.16 1.74
C ASP A 417 -7.64 -13.45 2.25
N ASN A 418 -8.46 -14.43 2.67
CA ASN A 418 -7.99 -15.73 3.12
C ASN A 418 -7.40 -16.61 1.99
N ILE A 419 -7.83 -16.42 0.75
CA ILE A 419 -7.29 -17.13 -0.42
C ILE A 419 -5.95 -16.51 -0.84
N LEU A 420 -5.88 -15.16 -0.86
CA LEU A 420 -4.71 -14.43 -1.29
C LEU A 420 -3.58 -14.50 -0.25
N ASN A 421 -2.47 -15.09 -0.60
CA ASN A 421 -1.30 -15.20 0.28
C ASN A 421 -0.32 -14.03 0.14
N GLY A 422 -0.49 -13.16 -0.85
CA GLY A 422 0.27 -11.92 -1.05
C GLY A 422 -0.42 -10.67 -0.54
N GLY A 423 -1.72 -10.76 -0.26
CA GLY A 423 -2.51 -9.70 0.34
C GLY A 423 -3.59 -9.10 -0.55
N LEU A 424 -4.54 -8.48 0.13
CA LEU A 424 -5.65 -7.75 -0.47
C LEU A 424 -5.59 -6.28 -0.06
N SER A 425 -5.55 -5.37 -1.02
CA SER A 425 -5.81 -3.95 -0.76
C SER A 425 -7.31 -3.72 -0.67
N LEU A 426 -7.81 -3.63 0.54
CA LEU A 426 -9.20 -3.29 0.83
C LEU A 426 -9.30 -1.81 1.21
N THR A 427 -10.16 -1.09 0.52
CA THR A 427 -10.42 0.33 0.77
C THR A 427 -11.87 0.53 1.16
N LEU A 428 -12.11 1.22 2.27
CA LEU A 428 -13.43 1.72 2.66
C LEU A 428 -13.52 3.20 2.23
N ASP A 429 -14.25 3.48 1.17
CA ASP A 429 -14.44 4.83 0.65
C ASP A 429 -15.54 5.55 1.44
N VAL A 430 -15.14 6.52 2.26
CA VAL A 430 -16.02 7.34 3.08
C VAL A 430 -16.28 8.72 2.46
N SER A 431 -15.87 8.95 1.23
CA SER A 431 -15.97 10.26 0.56
C SER A 431 -17.40 10.78 0.42
N GLU A 432 -18.39 9.90 0.38
CA GLU A 432 -19.81 10.27 0.27
C GLU A 432 -20.51 10.45 1.63
N LEU A 433 -19.80 10.32 2.74
CA LEU A 433 -20.34 10.53 4.08
C LEU A 433 -20.12 11.97 4.54
N TYR A 434 -21.16 12.58 5.13
CA TYR A 434 -21.18 14.01 5.40
C TYR A 434 -20.92 14.37 6.87
N SER A 435 -20.98 13.40 7.78
CA SER A 435 -20.78 13.61 9.22
C SER A 435 -19.74 12.67 9.80
N ASP A 436 -19.14 13.06 10.93
CA ASP A 436 -18.22 12.19 11.68
C ASP A 436 -18.94 10.95 12.20
N GLU A 437 -20.23 11.08 12.54
CA GLU A 437 -21.06 9.96 13.01
C GLU A 437 -21.28 8.91 11.92
N GLU A 438 -21.54 9.32 10.66
CA GLU A 438 -21.66 8.38 9.55
C GLU A 438 -20.34 7.66 9.29
N VAL A 439 -19.19 8.36 9.34
CA VAL A 439 -17.88 7.75 9.17
C VAL A 439 -17.57 6.77 10.31
N LYS A 440 -17.90 7.14 11.54
CA LYS A 440 -17.79 6.27 12.72
C LYS A 440 -18.58 4.98 12.50
N ASN A 441 -19.87 5.09 12.14
CA ASN A 441 -20.74 3.93 11.91
C ASN A 441 -20.18 3.03 10.77
N ALA A 442 -19.61 3.63 9.72
CA ALA A 442 -18.98 2.87 8.63
C ALA A 442 -17.73 2.11 9.11
N ILE A 443 -16.88 2.73 9.94
CA ILE A 443 -15.71 2.08 10.53
C ILE A 443 -16.13 0.91 11.43
N GLU A 444 -17.14 1.10 12.26
CA GLU A 444 -17.66 0.06 13.14
C GLU A 444 -18.29 -1.11 12.35
N SER A 445 -18.97 -0.79 11.25
CA SER A 445 -19.53 -1.80 10.34
C SER A 445 -18.46 -2.62 9.61
N ALA A 446 -17.30 -2.04 9.38
CA ALA A 446 -16.16 -2.70 8.72
C ALA A 446 -15.17 -3.35 9.72
N ALA A 447 -15.46 -3.30 11.04
CA ALA A 447 -14.52 -3.72 12.08
C ALA A 447 -14.11 -5.20 12.02
N ASP A 448 -14.94 -6.07 11.41
CA ASP A 448 -14.63 -7.48 11.23
C ASP A 448 -13.65 -7.78 10.09
N LEU A 449 -13.34 -6.78 9.25
CA LEU A 449 -12.40 -6.95 8.15
C LEU A 449 -10.97 -7.10 8.69
N PRO A 450 -10.18 -8.05 8.16
CA PRO A 450 -8.82 -8.29 8.65
C PRO A 450 -7.88 -7.10 8.47
N PHE A 451 -8.08 -6.37 7.39
CA PHE A 451 -7.35 -5.13 7.07
C PHE A 451 -8.19 -4.27 6.14
N PHE A 452 -8.22 -2.96 6.38
CA PHE A 452 -8.75 -1.99 5.43
C PHE A 452 -8.11 -0.62 5.59
N ARG A 453 -8.07 0.13 4.47
CA ARG A 453 -7.65 1.54 4.44
C ARG A 453 -8.87 2.42 4.31
N LEU A 454 -8.92 3.49 5.11
CA LEU A 454 -9.93 4.52 4.98
C LEU A 454 -9.52 5.51 3.88
N MET A 455 -10.43 5.79 2.96
CA MET A 455 -10.23 6.77 1.89
C MET A 455 -11.29 7.85 1.98
N SER A 456 -10.84 9.10 2.06
CA SER A 456 -11.69 10.28 1.96
C SER A 456 -11.08 11.23 0.93
N ARG A 457 -11.92 11.78 0.06
CA ARG A 457 -11.49 12.78 -0.92
C ARG A 457 -11.60 14.15 -0.31
N VAL A 458 -10.51 14.91 -0.32
CA VAL A 458 -10.45 16.24 0.27
C VAL A 458 -9.94 17.25 -0.78
N LEU A 459 -10.59 18.38 -0.89
CA LEU A 459 -10.13 19.47 -1.74
C LEU A 459 -9.07 20.30 -1.00
N VAL A 460 -7.91 20.45 -1.61
CA VAL A 460 -6.81 21.28 -1.12
C VAL A 460 -6.59 22.45 -2.07
N CYS A 461 -6.52 23.66 -1.52
CA CYS A 461 -6.21 24.84 -2.31
C CYS A 461 -4.70 24.91 -2.62
N ASN A 462 -4.33 24.87 -3.89
CA ASN A 462 -2.95 24.98 -4.32
C ASN A 462 -2.32 26.35 -4.02
N THR A 463 -3.14 27.38 -3.76
CA THR A 463 -2.67 28.75 -3.50
C THR A 463 -2.37 28.99 -2.01
N CYS A 464 -3.27 28.58 -1.10
CA CYS A 464 -3.12 28.84 0.33
C CYS A 464 -2.88 27.58 1.18
N GLY A 465 -2.86 26.40 0.58
CA GLY A 465 -2.63 25.12 1.27
C GLY A 465 -3.79 24.63 2.16
N LYS A 466 -4.84 25.44 2.31
CA LYS A 466 -5.97 25.07 3.18
C LYS A 466 -6.88 24.05 2.51
N ARG A 467 -7.45 23.18 3.33
CA ARG A 467 -8.41 22.15 2.93
C ARG A 467 -9.82 22.68 3.01
N SER A 468 -10.64 22.30 2.05
CA SER A 468 -12.08 22.62 2.02
C SER A 468 -12.87 21.47 2.63
N SER A 469 -13.85 21.80 3.43
CA SER A 469 -14.81 20.83 3.99
C SER A 469 -15.87 20.39 2.96
N THR A 470 -16.04 21.14 1.88
CA THR A 470 -17.00 20.86 0.82
C THR A 470 -16.31 20.33 -0.43
N GLN A 471 -16.69 19.13 -0.84
CA GLN A 471 -16.12 18.45 -2.02
C GLN A 471 -16.56 19.05 -3.37
N SER A 472 -17.58 19.92 -3.37
CA SER A 472 -18.19 20.50 -4.58
C SER A 472 -17.87 21.97 -4.80
N SER A 473 -16.90 22.53 -4.08
CA SER A 473 -16.54 23.93 -4.23
C SER A 473 -15.73 24.18 -5.50
N GLU A 474 -16.15 25.13 -6.34
CA GLU A 474 -15.37 25.58 -7.51
C GLU A 474 -14.21 26.51 -7.13
N ARG A 475 -14.24 27.06 -5.92
CA ARG A 475 -13.25 28.02 -5.41
C ARG A 475 -12.93 27.75 -3.95
N CYS A 476 -11.71 28.04 -3.57
CA CYS A 476 -11.28 27.95 -2.18
C CYS A 476 -12.16 28.81 -1.27
N GLU A 477 -12.67 28.24 -0.20
CA GLU A 477 -13.50 28.94 0.79
C GLU A 477 -12.75 30.08 1.49
N TYR A 478 -11.43 29.96 1.62
CA TYR A 478 -10.57 30.89 2.34
C TYR A 478 -10.01 32.03 1.47
N CYS A 479 -9.35 31.68 0.35
CA CYS A 479 -8.67 32.68 -0.48
C CYS A 479 -9.36 32.91 -1.85
N LYS A 480 -10.49 32.26 -2.10
CA LYS A 480 -11.29 32.36 -3.33
C LYS A 480 -10.56 31.93 -4.63
N SER A 481 -9.38 31.33 -4.51
CA SER A 481 -8.63 30.81 -5.65
C SER A 481 -9.41 29.68 -6.35
N PRO A 482 -9.38 29.60 -7.70
CA PRO A 482 -9.98 28.50 -8.45
C PRO A 482 -9.06 27.26 -8.52
N TYR A 483 -7.84 27.34 -8.01
CA TYR A 483 -6.86 26.27 -8.09
C TYR A 483 -7.04 25.28 -6.93
N LEU A 484 -8.00 24.39 -7.08
CA LEU A 484 -8.29 23.32 -6.13
C LEU A 484 -7.75 22.00 -6.66
N LEU A 485 -7.15 21.20 -5.78
CA LEU A 485 -6.65 19.87 -6.03
C LEU A 485 -7.42 18.89 -5.16
N MET A 486 -7.97 17.84 -5.76
CA MET A 486 -8.55 16.72 -5.01
C MET A 486 -7.46 15.73 -4.66
N ILE A 487 -7.31 15.43 -3.39
CA ILE A 487 -6.35 14.47 -2.85
C ILE A 487 -7.06 13.36 -2.09
#